data_c9383db0458e7571c206c540f8002ce8
#
_entry.id   c9383db0458e7571c206c540f8002ce8
#
_cell.length_a   1.000
_cell.length_b   1.000
_cell.length_c   1.000
_cell.angle_alpha   90.00
_cell.angle_beta   90.00
_cell.angle_gamma   90.00
#
_symmetry.space_group_name_H-M   'P 1'
#
loop_
_entity.id
_entity.type
_entity.pdbx_description
1 polymer ?
#
loop_
_entity_poly.entity_id
_entity_poly.type
_entity_poly.pdbx_seq_one_letter_code
_entity_poly.pdbx_strand_id
1 'polypeptide(L)'
;MTSRRLGRQTVALLRPPSVVSYANVGGKFEANGPLAGHFDLLCTDSFFGKDTWEQAESAMQQEALTRALEKGGLTPAELDYVLAGDLLNQCIGTAFGLRDFQIPFFGLYGACSTMGGSLALGSLLISGGHARTAACMTSSHYCTAERQYRMPVPYGSQRTPTAH
;
A
#
# COMPACT_ATOMS: atom_id res chain seq x y z
N MET A 1 -14.42 8.92 -25.62
CA MET A 1 -14.81 8.02 -24.52
C MET A 1 -13.54 7.38 -23.99
N THR A 2 -13.33 7.38 -22.67
CA THR A 2 -12.13 6.82 -22.01
C THR A 2 -12.37 5.43 -21.44
N SER A 3 -13.63 5.02 -21.29
CA SER A 3 -14.02 3.73 -20.73
C SER A 3 -15.35 3.24 -21.28
N ARG A 4 -15.61 1.95 -21.12
CA ARG A 4 -16.89 1.32 -21.46
C ARG A 4 -17.35 0.44 -20.29
N ARG A 5 -18.60 0.61 -19.89
CA ARG A 5 -19.23 -0.26 -18.89
C ARG A 5 -19.60 -1.61 -19.52
N LEU A 6 -19.18 -2.69 -18.87
CA LEU A 6 -19.50 -4.06 -19.23
C LEU A 6 -20.36 -4.68 -18.12
N GLY A 7 -21.68 -4.82 -18.35
CA GLY A 7 -22.60 -5.32 -17.34
C GLY A 7 -22.75 -4.37 -16.14
N ARG A 8 -23.00 -4.93 -14.95
CA ARG A 8 -23.35 -4.14 -13.76
C ARG A 8 -22.18 -3.52 -13.01
N GLN A 9 -21.05 -4.20 -12.94
CA GLN A 9 -19.96 -3.89 -12.00
C GLN A 9 -18.57 -3.84 -12.66
N THR A 10 -18.49 -4.01 -13.99
CA THR A 10 -17.24 -4.04 -14.72
C THR A 10 -17.10 -2.83 -15.63
N VAL A 11 -15.92 -2.24 -15.61
CA VAL A 11 -15.54 -1.17 -16.52
C VAL A 11 -14.30 -1.62 -17.31
N ALA A 12 -14.36 -1.57 -18.61
CA ALA A 12 -13.21 -1.74 -19.47
C ALA A 12 -12.60 -0.36 -19.78
N LEU A 13 -11.36 -0.18 -19.43
CA LEU A 13 -10.62 1.03 -19.78
C LEU A 13 -10.12 0.90 -21.22
N LEU A 14 -10.45 1.86 -22.07
CA LEU A 14 -10.01 1.87 -23.47
C LEU A 14 -8.52 2.22 -23.61
N ARG A 15 -7.98 2.90 -22.61
CA ARG A 15 -6.55 3.18 -22.46
C ARG A 15 -6.12 2.74 -21.05
N PRO A 16 -5.89 1.45 -20.87
CA PRO A 16 -5.49 0.93 -19.56
C PRO A 16 -4.08 1.45 -19.23
N PRO A 17 -3.84 1.87 -17.98
CA PRO A 17 -2.50 2.20 -17.54
C PRO A 17 -1.64 0.94 -17.45
N SER A 18 -0.34 1.13 -17.56
CA SER A 18 0.65 0.08 -17.33
C SER A 18 1.26 0.21 -15.94
N VAL A 19 1.59 -0.91 -15.31
CA VAL A 19 2.41 -0.93 -14.11
C VAL A 19 3.86 -0.69 -14.53
N VAL A 20 4.44 0.42 -14.08
CA VAL A 20 5.84 0.79 -14.39
C VAL A 20 6.80 0.05 -13.47
N SER A 21 6.49 0.02 -12.18
CA SER A 21 7.28 -0.65 -11.16
C SER A 21 6.41 -1.05 -9.98
N TYR A 22 6.95 -1.88 -9.13
CA TYR A 22 6.35 -2.24 -7.85
C TYR A 22 7.43 -2.53 -6.82
N ALA A 23 7.11 -2.37 -5.55
CA ALA A 23 7.95 -2.78 -4.44
C ALA A 23 7.11 -3.26 -3.26
N ASN A 24 7.70 -4.11 -2.46
CA ASN A 24 7.09 -4.63 -1.25
C ASN A 24 8.12 -4.72 -0.10
N VAL A 25 7.64 -4.37 1.07
CA VAL A 25 8.42 -4.42 2.32
C VAL A 25 7.68 -5.34 3.27
N GLY A 26 8.37 -6.35 3.78
CA GLY A 26 7.81 -7.34 4.68
C GLY A 26 8.45 -7.28 6.07
N GLY A 27 7.72 -7.79 7.05
CA GLY A 27 8.15 -7.88 8.42
C GLY A 27 8.79 -9.22 8.77
N LYS A 28 8.98 -9.42 10.06
CA LYS A 28 9.65 -10.60 10.64
C LYS A 28 8.99 -11.92 10.26
N PHE A 29 7.66 -11.96 10.19
CA PHE A 29 6.95 -13.22 9.91
C PHE A 29 7.00 -13.57 8.43
N GLU A 30 6.95 -12.58 7.57
CA GLU A 30 7.11 -12.75 6.12
C GLU A 30 8.51 -13.27 5.79
N ALA A 31 9.54 -12.87 6.56
CA ALA A 31 10.90 -13.36 6.43
C ALA A 31 11.03 -14.88 6.68
N ASN A 32 10.12 -15.46 7.45
CA ASN A 32 10.06 -16.90 7.72
C ASN A 32 8.99 -17.62 6.91
N GLY A 33 8.30 -16.91 6.04
CA GLY A 33 7.21 -17.43 5.21
C GLY A 33 7.69 -17.97 3.86
N PRO A 34 6.82 -18.69 3.14
CA PRO A 34 7.16 -19.28 1.85
C PRO A 34 7.45 -18.25 0.75
N LEU A 35 7.02 -17.01 0.93
CA LEU A 35 7.20 -15.92 -0.03
C LEU A 35 8.37 -14.98 0.32
N ALA A 36 9.21 -15.34 1.31
CA ALA A 36 10.32 -14.49 1.77
C ALA A 36 11.21 -14.00 0.63
N GLY A 37 11.54 -14.88 -0.33
CA GLY A 37 12.40 -14.54 -1.47
C GLY A 37 11.77 -13.58 -2.50
N HIS A 38 10.51 -13.19 -2.31
CA HIS A 38 9.79 -12.29 -3.23
C HIS A 38 9.66 -10.87 -2.70
N PHE A 39 10.14 -10.61 -1.48
CA PHE A 39 10.14 -9.26 -0.93
C PHE A 39 11.38 -8.47 -1.36
N ASP A 40 11.19 -7.19 -1.65
CA ASP A 40 12.29 -6.27 -1.95
C ASP A 40 13.09 -5.90 -0.71
N LEU A 41 12.42 -5.89 0.44
CA LEU A 41 13.04 -5.71 1.74
C LEU A 41 12.28 -6.52 2.80
N LEU A 42 13.05 -7.21 3.64
CA LEU A 42 12.55 -7.88 4.84
C LEU A 42 13.23 -7.29 6.07
N CYS A 43 12.42 -6.85 7.04
CA CYS A 43 12.94 -6.36 8.31
C CYS A 43 12.51 -7.29 9.45
N THR A 44 13.45 -7.78 10.22
CA THR A 44 13.18 -8.66 11.35
C THR A 44 12.83 -7.91 12.64
N ASP A 45 13.08 -6.59 12.67
CA ASP A 45 12.68 -5.71 13.75
C ASP A 45 11.25 -5.22 13.54
N SER A 46 10.36 -5.52 14.48
CA SER A 46 8.95 -5.07 14.43
C SER A 46 8.78 -3.55 14.57
N PHE A 47 9.80 -2.86 15.05
CA PHE A 47 9.81 -1.40 15.15
C PHE A 47 10.42 -0.71 13.92
N PHE A 48 11.02 -1.45 13.03
CA PHE A 48 11.70 -0.90 11.84
C PHE A 48 12.69 0.22 12.20
N GLY A 49 13.38 0.07 13.33
CA GLY A 49 14.31 1.07 13.88
C GLY A 49 13.62 2.35 14.39
N LYS A 50 12.34 2.33 14.68
CA LYS A 50 11.55 3.45 15.21
C LYS A 50 11.14 3.21 16.66
N ASP A 51 10.62 4.25 17.30
CA ASP A 51 10.23 4.19 18.72
C ASP A 51 8.84 3.57 18.92
N THR A 52 7.95 3.66 17.93
CA THR A 52 6.59 3.11 17.99
C THR A 52 6.24 2.30 16.74
N TRP A 53 5.25 1.43 16.86
CA TRP A 53 4.78 0.61 15.74
C TRP A 53 4.10 1.43 14.65
N GLU A 54 3.44 2.52 15.01
CA GLU A 54 2.82 3.46 14.06
C GLU A 54 3.90 4.15 13.21
N GLN A 55 4.99 4.56 13.85
CA GLN A 55 6.15 5.12 13.13
C GLN A 55 6.84 4.05 12.26
N ALA A 56 6.88 2.81 12.73
CA ALA A 56 7.40 1.69 11.94
C ALA A 56 6.57 1.49 10.68
N GLU A 57 5.24 1.46 10.78
CA GLU A 57 4.35 1.33 9.62
C GLU A 57 4.54 2.48 8.63
N SER A 58 4.64 3.72 9.12
CA SER A 58 4.94 4.89 8.28
C SER A 58 6.29 4.75 7.55
N ALA A 59 7.33 4.28 8.26
CA ALA A 59 8.65 4.09 7.68
C ALA A 59 8.68 2.95 6.63
N MET A 60 7.94 1.87 6.85
CA MET A 60 7.79 0.79 5.86
C MET A 60 7.10 1.29 4.59
N GLN A 61 6.11 2.17 4.70
CA GLN A 61 5.48 2.79 3.54
C GLN A 61 6.44 3.71 2.78
N GLN A 62 7.22 4.53 3.49
CA GLN A 62 8.25 5.37 2.88
C GLN A 62 9.24 4.53 2.08
N GLU A 63 9.73 3.45 2.68
CA GLU A 63 10.67 2.55 2.05
C GLU A 63 10.08 1.87 0.81
N ALA A 64 8.83 1.40 0.88
CA ALA A 64 8.16 0.78 -0.24
C ALA A 64 8.00 1.76 -1.42
N LEU A 65 7.58 3.00 -1.15
CA LEU A 65 7.45 4.02 -2.20
C LEU A 65 8.81 4.38 -2.79
N THR A 66 9.82 4.59 -1.95
CA THR A 66 11.19 4.90 -2.40
C THR A 66 11.72 3.82 -3.34
N ARG A 67 11.61 2.55 -2.95
CA ARG A 67 12.06 1.43 -3.80
C ARG A 67 11.27 1.31 -5.09
N ALA A 68 9.97 1.54 -5.06
CA ALA A 68 9.16 1.52 -6.26
C ALA A 68 9.59 2.63 -7.24
N LEU A 69 9.86 3.83 -6.73
CA LEU A 69 10.39 4.93 -7.54
C LEU A 69 11.75 4.62 -8.13
N GLU A 70 12.69 4.14 -7.31
CA GLU A 70 14.03 3.75 -7.77
C GLU A 70 13.98 2.69 -8.87
N LYS A 71 13.18 1.63 -8.66
CA LYS A 71 13.00 0.56 -9.66
C LYS A 71 12.36 1.06 -10.95
N GLY A 72 11.50 2.06 -10.85
CA GLY A 72 10.85 2.70 -12.00
C GLY A 72 11.70 3.77 -12.68
N GLY A 73 12.83 4.15 -12.08
CA GLY A 73 13.63 5.28 -12.55
C GLY A 73 12.89 6.61 -12.44
N LEU A 74 12.01 6.73 -11.45
CA LEU A 74 11.16 7.89 -11.22
C LEU A 74 11.58 8.66 -9.98
N THR A 75 11.28 9.95 -9.98
CA THR A 75 11.40 10.84 -8.81
C THR A 75 10.01 11.13 -8.22
N PRO A 76 9.91 11.55 -6.94
CA PRO A 76 8.64 11.95 -6.36
C PRO A 76 7.91 13.04 -7.16
N ALA A 77 8.64 13.97 -7.76
CA ALA A 77 8.09 15.08 -8.55
C ALA A 77 7.40 14.62 -9.86
N GLU A 78 7.64 13.39 -10.30
CA GLU A 78 7.00 12.81 -11.49
C GLU A 78 5.68 12.10 -11.17
N LEU A 79 5.33 11.97 -9.88
CA LEU A 79 4.03 11.46 -9.48
C LEU A 79 3.00 12.60 -9.38
N ASP A 80 1.89 12.46 -10.11
CA ASP A 80 0.78 13.39 -10.01
C ASP A 80 -0.02 13.15 -8.71
N TYR A 81 -0.15 11.89 -8.30
CA TYR A 81 -0.89 11.49 -7.09
C TYR A 81 -0.30 10.24 -6.42
N VAL A 82 -0.51 10.17 -5.11
CA VAL A 82 -0.44 8.91 -4.35
C VAL A 82 -1.84 8.58 -3.82
N LEU A 83 -2.29 7.35 -4.09
CA LEU A 83 -3.53 6.80 -3.57
C LEU A 83 -3.16 5.68 -2.60
N ALA A 84 -3.36 5.92 -1.32
CA ALA A 84 -2.84 5.00 -0.31
C ALA A 84 -3.70 4.99 0.96
N GLY A 85 -3.49 3.98 1.78
CA GLY A 85 -4.12 3.88 3.09
C GLY A 85 -3.58 2.74 3.93
N ASP A 86 -3.92 2.81 5.19
CA ASP A 86 -3.58 1.83 6.22
C ASP A 86 -4.81 1.45 7.05
N LEU A 87 -4.63 0.69 8.10
CA LEU A 87 -5.71 0.28 9.00
C LEU A 87 -5.89 1.22 10.21
N LEU A 88 -4.99 2.17 10.40
CA LEU A 88 -5.10 3.14 11.48
C LEU A 88 -6.17 4.18 11.15
N ASN A 89 -6.84 4.70 12.19
CA ASN A 89 -7.90 5.67 12.02
C ASN A 89 -7.42 6.88 11.21
N GLN A 90 -8.22 7.24 10.20
CA GLN A 90 -7.98 8.36 9.29
C GLN A 90 -6.65 8.24 8.48
N CYS A 91 -6.17 7.02 8.22
CA CYS A 91 -4.94 6.77 7.47
C CYS A 91 -3.73 7.51 8.05
N ILE A 92 -3.60 7.50 9.39
CA ILE A 92 -2.58 8.31 10.06
C ILE A 92 -1.17 7.81 9.75
N GLY A 93 -0.96 6.49 9.66
CA GLY A 93 0.33 5.89 9.27
C GLY A 93 0.75 6.35 7.88
N THR A 94 -0.19 6.32 6.94
CA THR A 94 0.04 6.77 5.55
C THR A 94 0.28 8.27 5.47
N ALA A 95 -0.54 9.08 6.13
CA ALA A 95 -0.42 10.54 6.08
C ALA A 95 0.95 11.01 6.61
N PHE A 96 1.42 10.44 7.73
CA PHE A 96 2.75 10.76 8.25
C PHE A 96 3.88 10.15 7.41
N GLY A 97 3.69 8.95 6.88
CA GLY A 97 4.68 8.29 6.03
C GLY A 97 4.94 9.03 4.72
N LEU A 98 3.92 9.61 4.12
CA LEU A 98 4.00 10.21 2.79
C LEU A 98 4.25 11.72 2.77
N ARG A 99 4.11 12.42 3.88
CA ARG A 99 4.17 13.89 3.94
C ARG A 99 5.46 14.49 3.34
N ASP A 100 6.57 13.82 3.53
CA ASP A 100 7.89 14.34 3.13
C ASP A 100 8.13 14.22 1.61
N PHE A 101 7.34 13.40 0.90
CA PHE A 101 7.40 13.31 -0.55
C PHE A 101 6.73 14.50 -1.26
N GLN A 102 5.88 15.26 -0.56
CA GLN A 102 5.18 16.44 -1.08
C GLN A 102 4.35 16.17 -2.35
N ILE A 103 3.78 14.97 -2.45
CA ILE A 103 2.93 14.53 -3.56
C ILE A 103 1.46 14.68 -3.11
N PRO A 104 0.54 15.15 -3.96
CA PRO A 104 -0.89 15.13 -3.67
C PRO A 104 -1.37 13.73 -3.28
N PHE A 105 -2.03 13.62 -2.13
CA PHE A 105 -2.38 12.35 -1.50
C PHE A 105 -3.90 12.15 -1.39
N PHE A 106 -4.37 11.01 -1.87
CA PHE A 106 -5.73 10.51 -1.63
C PHE A 106 -5.69 9.42 -0.57
N GLY A 107 -6.15 9.73 0.64
CA GLY A 107 -6.32 8.74 1.71
C GLY A 107 -7.49 7.80 1.43
N LEU A 108 -7.22 6.50 1.40
CA LEU A 108 -8.23 5.46 1.20
C LEU A 108 -8.35 4.62 2.46
N TYR A 109 -9.55 4.56 3.02
CA TYR A 109 -9.82 3.80 4.24
C TYR A 109 -10.78 2.65 3.94
N GLY A 110 -10.25 1.62 3.29
CA GLY A 110 -10.97 0.44 2.85
C GLY A 110 -10.50 -0.88 3.47
N ALA A 111 -9.67 -0.82 4.52
CA ALA A 111 -9.04 -1.98 5.15
C ALA A 111 -8.41 -2.91 4.09
N CYS A 112 -8.79 -4.19 4.04
CA CYS A 112 -8.24 -5.17 3.10
C CYS A 112 -8.49 -4.82 1.62
N SER A 113 -9.44 -3.95 1.31
CA SER A 113 -9.74 -3.51 -0.05
C SER A 113 -8.92 -2.30 -0.51
N THR A 114 -8.12 -1.69 0.34
CA THR A 114 -7.38 -0.46 0.04
C THR A 114 -6.49 -0.62 -1.19
N MET A 115 -5.75 -1.71 -1.31
CA MET A 115 -4.91 -1.95 -2.49
C MET A 115 -5.72 -2.02 -3.78
N GLY A 116 -6.79 -2.80 -3.79
CA GLY A 116 -7.69 -2.89 -4.94
C GLY A 116 -8.36 -1.56 -5.27
N GLY A 117 -8.79 -0.81 -4.23
CA GLY A 117 -9.38 0.51 -4.36
C GLY A 117 -8.41 1.54 -4.95
N SER A 118 -7.16 1.56 -4.47
CA SER A 118 -6.13 2.47 -4.99
C SER A 118 -5.80 2.19 -6.45
N LEU A 119 -5.64 0.92 -6.82
CA LEU A 119 -5.40 0.51 -8.21
C LEU A 119 -6.58 0.89 -9.13
N ALA A 120 -7.82 0.67 -8.67
CA ALA A 120 -9.01 1.02 -9.43
C ALA A 120 -9.11 2.55 -9.66
N LEU A 121 -8.96 3.35 -8.60
CA LEU A 121 -9.01 4.81 -8.70
C LEU A 121 -7.84 5.38 -9.51
N GLY A 122 -6.60 4.92 -9.25
CA GLY A 122 -5.44 5.33 -10.04
C GLY A 122 -5.60 5.03 -11.53
N SER A 123 -6.13 3.86 -11.85
CA SER A 123 -6.42 3.48 -13.24
C SER A 123 -7.48 4.38 -13.89
N LEU A 124 -8.52 4.76 -13.14
CA LEU A 124 -9.55 5.68 -13.64
C LEU A 124 -8.98 7.08 -13.85
N LEU A 125 -8.16 7.59 -12.93
CA LEU A 125 -7.54 8.91 -13.06
C LEU A 125 -6.62 8.99 -14.28
N ILE A 126 -5.78 7.99 -14.49
CA ILE A 126 -4.87 7.93 -15.64
C ILE A 126 -5.64 7.76 -16.94
N SER A 127 -6.58 6.82 -16.99
CA SER A 127 -7.41 6.60 -18.19
C SER A 127 -8.28 7.80 -18.53
N GLY A 128 -8.71 8.56 -17.52
CA GLY A 128 -9.47 9.80 -17.66
C GLY A 128 -8.64 11.02 -18.08
N GLY A 129 -7.32 10.92 -18.07
CA GLY A 129 -6.42 12.03 -18.41
C GLY A 129 -6.22 13.01 -17.26
N HIS A 130 -6.59 12.62 -16.02
CA HIS A 130 -6.41 13.44 -14.81
C HIS A 130 -5.06 13.22 -14.14
N ALA A 131 -4.34 12.18 -14.52
CA ALA A 131 -2.98 11.88 -14.09
C ALA A 131 -2.21 11.21 -15.24
N ARG A 132 -0.90 11.35 -15.23
CA ARG A 132 0.03 10.60 -16.10
C ARG A 132 0.65 9.46 -15.33
N THR A 133 1.01 9.72 -14.07
CA THR A 133 1.68 8.77 -13.19
C THR A 133 1.08 8.84 -11.78
N ALA A 134 0.75 7.69 -11.22
CA ALA A 134 0.22 7.61 -9.86
C ALA A 134 0.82 6.41 -9.12
N ALA A 135 1.09 6.59 -7.84
CA ALA A 135 1.43 5.48 -6.96
C ALA A 135 0.16 4.97 -6.27
N CYS A 136 0.01 3.64 -6.25
CA CYS A 136 -1.08 2.96 -5.56
C CYS A 136 -0.46 2.05 -4.51
N MET A 137 -0.79 2.26 -3.24
CA MET A 137 -0.15 1.52 -2.17
C MET A 137 -1.06 1.28 -0.97
N THR A 138 -0.65 0.38 -0.11
CA THR A 138 -1.31 0.10 1.16
C THR A 138 -0.28 -0.44 2.15
N SER A 139 -0.59 -0.31 3.42
CA SER A 139 0.19 -0.95 4.48
C SER A 139 -0.71 -1.62 5.50
N SER A 140 -0.10 -2.49 6.27
CA SER A 140 -0.68 -3.08 7.47
C SER A 140 0.45 -3.54 8.38
N HIS A 141 0.46 -3.07 9.62
CA HIS A 141 1.38 -3.55 10.63
C HIS A 141 0.58 -4.28 11.71
N TYR A 142 0.90 -5.56 11.93
CA TYR A 142 0.14 -6.40 12.87
C TYR A 142 0.02 -5.80 14.27
N CYS A 143 1.09 -5.24 14.80
CA CYS A 143 1.12 -4.68 16.15
C CYS A 143 0.35 -3.36 16.29
N THR A 144 0.08 -2.64 15.20
CA THR A 144 -0.72 -1.40 15.23
C THR A 144 -2.21 -1.71 15.28
N ALA A 145 -2.84 -1.89 14.15
CA ALA A 145 -4.28 -2.06 14.05
C ALA A 145 -4.73 -3.42 13.51
N GLU A 146 -3.89 -4.15 12.77
CA GLU A 146 -4.32 -5.35 12.06
C GLU A 146 -4.89 -6.42 12.98
N ARG A 147 -4.29 -6.63 14.16
CA ARG A 147 -4.77 -7.64 15.13
C ARG A 147 -6.23 -7.43 15.56
N GLN A 148 -6.72 -6.18 15.52
CA GLN A 148 -8.11 -5.86 15.87
C GLN A 148 -9.12 -6.39 14.85
N TYR A 149 -8.67 -6.64 13.63
CA TYR A 149 -9.48 -7.21 12.56
C TYR A 149 -9.45 -8.74 12.52
N ARG A 150 -8.65 -9.37 13.39
CA ARG A 150 -8.56 -10.82 13.47
C ARG A 150 -9.55 -11.35 14.50
N MET A 151 -10.41 -12.23 14.08
CA MET A 151 -11.45 -12.84 14.91
C MET A 151 -11.15 -14.32 15.19
N PRO A 152 -11.48 -14.82 16.39
CA PRO A 152 -12.02 -14.13 17.56
C PRO A 152 -10.97 -13.24 18.25
N VAL A 153 -11.39 -12.09 18.74
CA VAL A 153 -10.52 -11.07 19.36
C VAL A 153 -9.63 -11.61 20.48
N PRO A 154 -10.11 -12.52 21.39
CA PRO A 154 -9.25 -13.07 22.44
C PRO A 154 -8.02 -13.81 21.91
N TYR A 155 -8.08 -14.32 20.70
CA TYR A 155 -6.99 -15.06 20.04
C TYR A 155 -6.35 -14.27 18.90
N GLY A 156 -6.79 -13.05 18.64
CA GLY A 156 -6.33 -12.22 17.54
C GLY A 156 -4.84 -11.87 17.57
N SER A 157 -4.18 -11.99 18.73
CA SER A 157 -2.74 -11.85 18.87
C SER A 157 -1.95 -13.14 18.66
N GLN A 158 -2.65 -14.27 18.50
CA GLN A 158 -2.02 -15.57 18.27
C GLN A 158 -2.11 -15.93 16.78
N ARG A 159 -0.97 -16.14 16.18
CA ARG A 159 -0.89 -16.63 14.80
C ARG A 159 -0.79 -18.14 14.84
N THR A 160 -1.70 -18.82 14.19
CA THR A 160 -1.61 -20.27 14.04
C THR A 160 -0.44 -20.64 13.12
N PRO A 161 0.14 -21.85 13.23
CA PRO A 161 1.24 -22.26 12.35
C PRO A 161 0.90 -22.25 10.86
N THR A 162 -0.38 -22.29 10.52
CA THR A 162 -0.90 -22.30 9.14
C THR A 162 -1.34 -20.92 8.64
N ALA A 163 -1.31 -19.89 9.50
CA ALA A 163 -1.64 -18.52 9.10
C ALA A 163 -0.41 -17.85 8.48
N HIS A 164 -0.53 -17.51 7.22
CA HIS A 164 0.49 -16.81 6.43
C HIS A 164 -0.04 -15.47 5.97
#